data_2e85eae007516b447494281b13c0e8ad
#
_entry.id   2e85eae007516b447494281b13c0e8ad
#
_cell.length_a   1.000
_cell.length_b   1.000
_cell.length_c   1.000
_cell.angle_alpha   90.00
_cell.angle_beta   90.00
_cell.angle_gamma   90.00
#
_symmetry.space_group_name_H-M   'P 1'
#
loop_
_entity.id
_entity.type
_entity.pdbx_description
1 polymer ?
#
loop_
_entity_poly.entity_id
_entity_poly.type
_entity_poly.pdbx_seq_one_letter_code
_entity_poly.pdbx_strand_id
1 'polypeptide(L)'
;FKKNKKAEYQKIRDLITLRNNISKAIILSNATTNVVIAGQEMTVAEAIDLKSNIYMYSELLMAINNNKTVVMKNLVNMNKTVDKDITTMTNSLMTGDKEKSGELESIIKRYREDNGCEMVEAIDSTKAMVELHEFIDDFTLNVDFVLSKSNALTTIEVQA
;
A
#
# COMPACT_ATOMS: atom_id res chain seq x y z
N PHE A 1 -54.83 -29.05 -16.47
CA PHE A 1 -53.61 -28.49 -17.09
C PHE A 1 -53.36 -27.01 -16.71
N LYS A 2 -54.34 -26.11 -16.87
CA LYS A 2 -54.19 -24.66 -16.51
C LYS A 2 -53.98 -24.42 -15.03
N LYS A 3 -54.63 -25.17 -14.13
CA LYS A 3 -54.54 -25.01 -12.67
C LYS A 3 -53.14 -25.38 -12.15
N ASN A 4 -52.48 -26.36 -12.74
CA ASN A 4 -51.13 -26.80 -12.37
C ASN A 4 -50.09 -25.72 -12.78
N LYS A 5 -50.20 -25.14 -13.96
CA LYS A 5 -49.28 -24.09 -14.42
C LYS A 5 -49.32 -22.81 -13.55
N LYS A 6 -50.53 -22.46 -13.07
CA LYS A 6 -50.68 -21.28 -12.16
C LYS A 6 -50.01 -21.57 -10.80
N ALA A 7 -50.15 -22.77 -10.27
CA ALA A 7 -49.51 -23.17 -9.03
C ALA A 7 -47.97 -23.24 -9.15
N GLU A 8 -47.46 -23.74 -10.29
CA GLU A 8 -46.02 -23.73 -10.58
C GLU A 8 -45.47 -22.31 -10.70
N TYR A 9 -46.15 -21.43 -11.40
CA TYR A 9 -45.77 -20.01 -11.50
C TYR A 9 -45.70 -19.34 -10.13
N GLN A 10 -46.73 -19.59 -9.28
CA GLN A 10 -46.74 -19.03 -7.90
C GLN A 10 -45.56 -19.54 -7.11
N LYS A 11 -45.25 -20.82 -7.12
CA LYS A 11 -44.06 -21.40 -6.44
C LYS A 11 -42.76 -20.74 -6.88
N ILE A 12 -42.60 -20.51 -8.19
CA ILE A 12 -41.40 -19.82 -8.69
C ILE A 12 -41.30 -18.38 -8.13
N ARG A 13 -42.40 -17.65 -8.11
CA ARG A 13 -42.42 -16.31 -7.54
C ARG A 13 -42.10 -16.30 -6.06
N ASP A 14 -42.61 -17.23 -5.29
CA ASP A 14 -42.38 -17.36 -3.84
C ASP A 14 -40.92 -17.69 -3.59
N LEU A 15 -40.30 -18.55 -4.38
CA LEU A 15 -38.87 -18.87 -4.32
C LEU A 15 -37.99 -17.63 -4.64
N ILE A 16 -38.38 -16.85 -5.65
CA ILE A 16 -37.65 -15.60 -5.98
C ILE A 16 -37.75 -14.60 -4.81
N THR A 17 -38.96 -14.47 -4.23
CA THR A 17 -39.17 -13.59 -3.06
C THR A 17 -38.32 -14.04 -1.86
N LEU A 18 -38.35 -15.34 -1.53
CA LEU A 18 -37.53 -15.92 -0.47
C LEU A 18 -36.05 -15.67 -0.70
N ARG A 19 -35.56 -15.96 -1.91
CA ARG A 19 -34.16 -15.68 -2.30
C ARG A 19 -33.80 -14.21 -2.08
N ASN A 20 -34.68 -13.28 -2.46
CA ASN A 20 -34.43 -11.86 -2.29
C ASN A 20 -34.42 -11.44 -0.82
N ASN A 21 -35.30 -12.02 0.01
CA ASN A 21 -35.31 -11.79 1.45
C ASN A 21 -34.02 -12.30 2.13
N ILE A 22 -33.56 -13.50 1.75
CA ILE A 22 -32.28 -14.04 2.20
C ILE A 22 -31.12 -13.10 1.82
N SER A 23 -31.08 -12.66 0.57
CA SER A 23 -30.04 -11.77 0.07
C SER A 23 -30.00 -10.44 0.85
N LYS A 24 -31.17 -9.85 1.13
CA LYS A 24 -31.28 -8.64 1.96
C LYS A 24 -30.75 -8.86 3.38
N ALA A 25 -31.11 -9.98 3.99
CA ALA A 25 -30.67 -10.30 5.35
C ALA A 25 -29.14 -10.48 5.41
N ILE A 26 -28.54 -11.14 4.41
CA ILE A 26 -27.08 -11.29 4.29
C ILE A 26 -26.39 -9.91 4.13
N ILE A 27 -26.91 -9.06 3.24
CA ILE A 27 -26.34 -7.73 3.02
C ILE A 27 -26.38 -6.90 4.32
N LEU A 28 -27.50 -6.92 5.02
CA LEU A 28 -27.65 -6.21 6.31
C LEU A 28 -26.70 -6.78 7.36
N SER A 29 -26.62 -8.09 7.48
CA SER A 29 -25.71 -8.76 8.41
C SER A 29 -24.25 -8.37 8.13
N ASN A 30 -23.81 -8.43 6.88
CA ASN A 30 -22.45 -8.06 6.49
C ASN A 30 -22.14 -6.59 6.77
N ALA A 31 -23.14 -5.71 6.64
CA ALA A 31 -22.96 -4.28 6.89
C ALA A 31 -22.94 -3.90 8.40
N THR A 32 -23.39 -4.81 9.28
CA THR A 32 -23.51 -4.54 10.71
C THR A 32 -22.61 -5.42 11.59
N THR A 33 -22.07 -6.50 11.04
CA THR A 33 -21.17 -7.40 11.78
C THR A 33 -19.74 -6.89 11.67
N ASN A 34 -19.10 -6.59 12.81
CA ASN A 34 -17.71 -6.14 12.86
C ASN A 34 -16.74 -7.32 12.97
N VAL A 35 -15.60 -7.16 12.34
CA VAL A 35 -14.44 -8.06 12.41
C VAL A 35 -13.17 -7.24 12.62
N VAL A 36 -12.11 -7.88 13.10
CA VAL A 36 -10.79 -7.25 13.25
C VAL A 36 -9.81 -7.99 12.36
N ILE A 37 -9.16 -7.28 11.43
CA ILE A 37 -8.18 -7.82 10.49
C ILE A 37 -7.02 -6.83 10.42
N ALA A 38 -5.79 -7.31 10.48
CA ALA A 38 -4.57 -6.47 10.47
C ALA A 38 -4.62 -5.34 11.52
N GLY A 39 -5.17 -5.63 12.71
CA GLY A 39 -5.33 -4.66 13.79
C GLY A 39 -6.40 -3.58 13.57
N GLN A 40 -7.14 -3.62 12.47
CA GLN A 40 -8.20 -2.67 12.13
C GLN A 40 -9.58 -3.30 12.32
N GLU A 41 -10.48 -2.57 12.99
CA GLU A 41 -11.89 -2.94 13.11
C GLU A 41 -12.65 -2.42 11.89
N MET A 42 -13.40 -3.31 11.26
CA MET A 42 -14.21 -3.01 10.07
C MET A 42 -15.42 -3.93 9.99
N THR A 43 -16.43 -3.56 9.20
CA THR A 43 -17.55 -4.45 8.93
C THR A 43 -17.14 -5.59 7.99
N VAL A 44 -17.90 -6.69 8.01
CA VAL A 44 -17.71 -7.80 7.06
C VAL A 44 -17.79 -7.31 5.61
N ALA A 45 -18.71 -6.36 5.33
CA ALA A 45 -18.86 -5.78 4.00
C ALA A 45 -17.60 -5.00 3.58
N GLU A 46 -17.03 -4.18 4.48
CA GLU A 46 -15.77 -3.45 4.24
C GLU A 46 -14.60 -4.41 4.04
N ALA A 47 -14.52 -5.48 4.83
CA ALA A 47 -13.47 -6.49 4.68
C ALA A 47 -13.52 -7.21 3.32
N ILE A 48 -14.73 -7.50 2.82
CA ILE A 48 -14.93 -8.09 1.49
C ILE A 48 -14.53 -7.12 0.38
N ASP A 49 -14.89 -5.84 0.50
CA ASP A 49 -14.51 -4.81 -0.46
C ASP A 49 -12.99 -4.60 -0.46
N LEU A 50 -12.39 -4.45 0.73
CA LEU A 50 -10.95 -4.29 0.88
C LEU A 50 -10.18 -5.51 0.32
N LYS A 51 -10.68 -6.74 0.52
CA LYS A 51 -10.08 -7.94 -0.07
C LYS A 51 -10.02 -7.84 -1.60
N SER A 52 -11.07 -7.31 -2.22
CA SER A 52 -11.11 -7.12 -3.68
C SER A 52 -10.19 -5.99 -4.16
N ASN A 53 -9.88 -5.03 -3.30
CA ASN A 53 -9.16 -3.80 -3.61
C ASN A 53 -7.77 -3.72 -2.97
N ILE A 54 -7.31 -4.75 -2.27
CA ILE A 54 -6.00 -4.77 -1.58
C ILE A 54 -4.82 -4.51 -2.54
N TYR A 55 -4.98 -4.83 -3.82
CA TYR A 55 -4.00 -4.56 -4.85
C TYR A 55 -3.62 -3.07 -4.96
N MET A 56 -4.54 -2.14 -4.63
CA MET A 56 -4.25 -0.70 -4.65
C MET A 56 -3.14 -0.32 -3.66
N TYR A 57 -3.09 -0.98 -2.49
CA TYR A 57 -2.01 -0.81 -1.52
C TYR A 57 -0.68 -1.34 -2.05
N SER A 58 -0.72 -2.46 -2.79
CA SER A 58 0.47 -3.02 -3.46
C SER A 58 0.98 -2.09 -4.57
N GLU A 59 0.09 -1.48 -5.33
CA GLU A 59 0.45 -0.48 -6.35
C GLU A 59 1.06 0.78 -5.71
N LEU A 60 0.51 1.25 -4.59
CA LEU A 60 1.07 2.36 -3.82
C LEU A 60 2.48 2.03 -3.31
N LEU A 61 2.67 0.83 -2.74
CA LEU A 61 3.97 0.35 -2.28
C LEU A 61 5.00 0.35 -3.42
N MET A 62 4.61 -0.18 -4.60
CA MET A 62 5.47 -0.18 -5.79
C MET A 62 5.78 1.23 -6.28
N ALA A 63 4.82 2.15 -6.26
CA ALA A 63 5.02 3.54 -6.68
C ALA A 63 6.03 4.27 -5.76
N ILE A 64 5.91 4.10 -4.44
CA ILE A 64 6.85 4.68 -3.46
C ILE A 64 8.26 4.12 -3.70
N ASN A 65 8.39 2.79 -3.84
CA ASN A 65 9.69 2.14 -4.07
C ASN A 65 10.35 2.60 -5.39
N ASN A 66 9.58 2.69 -6.47
CA ASN A 66 10.06 3.14 -7.76
C ASN A 66 10.54 4.60 -7.71
N ASN A 67 9.74 5.50 -7.10
CA ASN A 67 10.12 6.89 -6.92
C ASN A 67 11.42 7.02 -6.11
N LYS A 68 11.51 6.31 -4.98
CA LYS A 68 12.73 6.28 -4.16
C LYS A 68 13.95 5.83 -4.96
N THR A 69 13.81 4.77 -5.73
CA THR A 69 14.87 4.21 -6.57
C THR A 69 15.35 5.23 -7.63
N VAL A 70 14.41 5.90 -8.30
CA VAL A 70 14.73 6.94 -9.31
C VAL A 70 15.45 8.12 -8.67
N VAL A 71 14.94 8.63 -7.55
CA VAL A 71 15.56 9.75 -6.81
C VAL A 71 16.96 9.38 -6.35
N MET A 72 17.16 8.21 -5.76
CA MET A 72 18.48 7.73 -5.31
C MET A 72 19.46 7.59 -6.48
N LYS A 73 19.01 7.08 -7.62
CA LYS A 73 19.85 6.98 -8.82
C LYS A 73 20.28 8.35 -9.34
N ASN A 74 19.35 9.30 -9.36
CA ASN A 74 19.66 10.68 -9.78
C ASN A 74 20.62 11.36 -8.79
N LEU A 75 20.41 11.22 -7.50
CA LEU A 75 21.28 11.72 -6.44
C LEU A 75 22.72 11.21 -6.60
N VAL A 76 22.88 9.90 -6.77
CA VAL A 76 24.18 9.27 -7.00
C VAL A 76 24.86 9.85 -8.25
N ASN A 77 24.11 10.04 -9.35
CA ASN A 77 24.66 10.60 -10.58
C ASN A 77 25.09 12.06 -10.42
N MET A 78 24.30 12.88 -9.73
CA MET A 78 24.62 14.28 -9.45
C MET A 78 25.88 14.39 -8.57
N ASN A 79 25.95 13.63 -7.49
CA ASN A 79 27.13 13.63 -6.59
C ASN A 79 28.38 13.07 -7.26
N LYS A 80 28.24 12.11 -8.19
CA LYS A 80 29.35 11.64 -9.03
C LYS A 80 29.97 12.76 -9.87
N THR A 81 29.17 13.69 -10.37
CA THR A 81 29.66 14.86 -11.11
C THR A 81 30.45 15.79 -10.18
N VAL A 82 29.92 16.06 -8.99
CA VAL A 82 30.61 16.86 -7.96
C VAL A 82 31.96 16.22 -7.58
N ASP A 83 32.00 14.90 -7.35
CA ASP A 83 33.25 14.18 -7.02
C ASP A 83 34.27 14.25 -8.16
N LYS A 84 33.80 14.18 -9.43
CA LYS A 84 34.67 14.31 -10.61
C LYS A 84 35.26 15.73 -10.70
N ASP A 85 34.45 16.74 -10.44
CA ASP A 85 34.92 18.15 -10.44
C ASP A 85 35.92 18.40 -9.31
N ILE A 86 35.67 17.87 -8.12
CA ILE A 86 36.60 17.88 -6.99
C ILE A 86 37.93 17.23 -7.38
N THR A 87 37.88 16.05 -8.02
CA THR A 87 39.09 15.35 -8.47
C THR A 87 39.89 16.17 -9.47
N THR A 88 39.22 16.80 -10.43
CA THR A 88 39.84 17.66 -11.43
C THR A 88 40.48 18.88 -10.78
N MET A 89 39.78 19.53 -9.85
CA MET A 89 40.27 20.68 -9.08
C MET A 89 41.48 20.32 -8.23
N THR A 90 41.39 19.18 -7.53
CA THR A 90 42.51 18.66 -6.71
C THR A 90 43.75 18.40 -7.56
N ASN A 91 43.62 17.73 -8.69
CA ASN A 91 44.74 17.48 -9.60
C ASN A 91 45.37 18.75 -10.16
N SER A 92 44.57 19.78 -10.44
CA SER A 92 45.10 21.07 -10.95
C SER A 92 45.82 21.90 -9.88
N LEU A 93 45.46 21.75 -8.60
CA LEU A 93 46.05 22.50 -7.48
C LEU A 93 47.23 21.77 -6.83
N MET A 94 47.34 20.43 -6.96
CA MET A 94 48.45 19.64 -6.39
C MET A 94 49.78 19.76 -7.14
N THR A 95 49.87 20.57 -8.17
CA THR A 95 51.15 20.81 -8.90
C THR A 95 52.12 21.72 -8.19
N GLY A 96 51.94 22.08 -6.92
CA GLY A 96 52.85 22.92 -6.12
C GLY A 96 52.66 22.78 -4.62
N ASP A 97 53.76 22.70 -3.92
CA ASP A 97 54.03 22.78 -2.46
C ASP A 97 53.03 22.18 -1.46
N LYS A 98 53.61 21.39 -0.52
CA LYS A 98 52.93 20.71 0.61
C LYS A 98 52.27 21.66 1.63
N GLU A 99 52.54 22.93 1.62
CA GLU A 99 51.95 23.91 2.56
C GLU A 99 50.50 24.27 2.24
N LYS A 100 50.00 23.91 1.04
CA LYS A 100 48.62 24.23 0.61
C LYS A 100 47.59 23.15 0.91
N SER A 101 47.93 22.06 1.60
CA SER A 101 46.98 20.93 1.80
C SER A 101 45.78 21.32 2.66
N GLY A 102 45.96 22.14 3.70
CA GLY A 102 44.84 22.55 4.56
C GLY A 102 43.87 23.55 3.90
N GLU A 103 44.39 24.43 3.03
CA GLU A 103 43.52 25.29 2.22
C GLU A 103 42.73 24.49 1.19
N LEU A 104 43.36 23.50 0.58
CA LEU A 104 42.72 22.60 -0.40
C LEU A 104 41.58 21.82 0.23
N GLU A 105 41.79 21.25 1.42
CA GLU A 105 40.71 20.55 2.15
C GLU A 105 39.50 21.43 2.44
N SER A 106 39.77 22.69 2.86
CA SER A 106 38.73 23.68 3.12
C SER A 106 37.94 24.04 1.85
N ILE A 107 38.62 24.19 0.72
CA ILE A 107 38.00 24.46 -0.58
C ILE A 107 37.15 23.26 -1.04
N ILE A 108 37.65 22.03 -0.94
CA ILE A 108 36.94 20.82 -1.28
C ILE A 108 35.66 20.65 -0.44
N LYS A 109 35.80 20.85 0.87
CA LYS A 109 34.68 20.78 1.81
C LYS A 109 33.59 21.77 1.43
N ARG A 110 33.96 23.03 1.23
CA ARG A 110 33.02 24.09 0.83
C ARG A 110 32.36 23.79 -0.53
N TYR A 111 33.16 23.34 -1.52
CA TYR A 111 32.60 22.97 -2.84
C TYR A 111 31.56 21.84 -2.74
N ARG A 112 31.84 20.84 -1.88
CA ARG A 112 30.88 19.73 -1.64
C ARG A 112 29.64 20.19 -0.89
N GLU A 113 29.77 21.11 0.07
CA GLU A 113 28.63 21.72 0.77
C GLU A 113 27.76 22.56 -0.17
N ASP A 114 28.39 23.34 -1.07
CA ASP A 114 27.70 24.25 -1.99
C ASP A 114 27.07 23.53 -3.19
N ASN A 115 27.63 22.40 -3.65
CA ASN A 115 27.22 21.71 -4.91
C ASN A 115 26.74 20.29 -4.68
N GLY A 116 26.98 19.69 -3.53
CA GLY A 116 26.48 18.36 -3.17
C GLY A 116 24.96 18.36 -3.05
N CYS A 117 24.35 17.27 -3.45
CA CYS A 117 22.90 17.06 -3.35
C CYS A 117 22.60 16.07 -2.23
N GLU A 118 21.58 16.40 -1.44
CA GLU A 118 21.02 15.51 -0.42
C GLU A 118 19.56 15.21 -0.74
N MET A 119 19.10 14.03 -0.32
CA MET A 119 17.70 13.65 -0.48
C MET A 119 16.88 14.29 0.62
N VAL A 120 15.89 15.10 0.23
CA VAL A 120 14.87 15.61 1.14
C VAL A 120 13.61 14.74 0.97
N GLU A 121 13.29 13.96 1.99
CA GLU A 121 12.06 13.16 2.02
C GLU A 121 10.96 13.97 2.72
N ALA A 122 9.85 14.23 2.01
CA ALA A 122 8.64 14.84 2.58
C ALA A 122 7.90 13.87 3.53
N ILE A 123 8.07 12.57 3.31
CA ILE A 123 7.60 11.47 4.16
C ILE A 123 8.76 10.51 4.38
N ASP A 124 8.78 9.83 5.51
CA ASP A 124 9.70 8.69 5.71
C ASP A 124 9.24 7.52 4.82
N SER A 125 9.76 7.50 3.60
CA SER A 125 9.39 6.50 2.60
C SER A 125 9.74 5.08 3.03
N THR A 126 10.80 4.90 3.83
CA THR A 126 11.21 3.59 4.35
C THR A 126 10.17 3.07 5.33
N LYS A 127 9.77 3.90 6.29
CA LYS A 127 8.76 3.56 7.28
C LYS A 127 7.41 3.29 6.61
N ALA A 128 6.99 4.17 5.68
CA ALA A 128 5.74 4.00 4.94
C ALA A 128 5.69 2.68 4.14
N MET A 129 6.81 2.26 3.52
CA MET A 129 6.88 0.98 2.81
C MET A 129 6.79 -0.21 3.76
N VAL A 130 7.41 -0.15 4.94
CA VAL A 130 7.33 -1.23 5.94
C VAL A 130 5.89 -1.36 6.44
N GLU A 131 5.26 -0.26 6.85
CA GLU A 131 3.87 -0.26 7.34
C GLU A 131 2.88 -0.78 6.29
N LEU A 132 3.04 -0.38 5.02
CA LEU A 132 2.20 -0.89 3.93
C LEU A 132 2.41 -2.39 3.70
N HIS A 133 3.64 -2.86 3.72
CA HIS A 133 3.96 -4.28 3.52
C HIS A 133 3.37 -5.14 4.64
N GLU A 134 3.60 -4.74 5.89
CA GLU A 134 3.04 -5.44 7.06
C GLU A 134 1.51 -5.50 7.02
N PHE A 135 0.86 -4.38 6.65
CA PHE A 135 -0.59 -4.34 6.51
C PHE A 135 -1.10 -5.28 5.40
N ILE A 136 -0.48 -5.25 4.21
CA ILE A 136 -0.87 -6.10 3.07
C ILE A 136 -0.73 -7.58 3.44
N ASP A 137 0.39 -7.94 4.05
CA ASP A 137 0.69 -9.33 4.43
C ASP A 137 -0.28 -9.83 5.49
N ASP A 138 -0.45 -9.08 6.59
CA ASP A 138 -1.32 -9.49 7.69
C ASP A 138 -2.79 -9.55 7.23
N PHE A 139 -3.25 -8.58 6.46
CA PHE A 139 -4.59 -8.59 5.89
C PHE A 139 -4.81 -9.80 4.98
N THR A 140 -3.90 -10.04 4.03
CA THR A 140 -4.02 -11.12 3.04
C THR A 140 -4.00 -12.50 3.69
N LEU A 141 -3.17 -12.69 4.72
CA LEU A 141 -3.06 -13.96 5.43
C LEU A 141 -4.32 -14.27 6.27
N ASN A 142 -4.95 -13.25 6.84
CA ASN A 142 -5.99 -13.43 7.85
C ASN A 142 -7.42 -13.23 7.35
N VAL A 143 -7.64 -12.49 6.26
CA VAL A 143 -8.98 -12.08 5.81
C VAL A 143 -9.92 -13.27 5.59
N ASP A 144 -9.48 -14.32 4.93
CA ASP A 144 -10.32 -15.49 4.62
C ASP A 144 -10.69 -16.28 5.87
N PHE A 145 -9.75 -16.43 6.79
CA PHE A 145 -10.01 -17.09 8.06
C PHE A 145 -11.03 -16.30 8.91
N VAL A 146 -10.84 -14.99 9.03
CA VAL A 146 -11.71 -14.12 9.82
C VAL A 146 -13.13 -14.07 9.24
N LEU A 147 -13.25 -13.91 7.91
CA LEU A 147 -14.55 -13.94 7.23
C LEU A 147 -15.25 -15.29 7.38
N SER A 148 -14.53 -16.39 7.23
CA SER A 148 -15.08 -17.75 7.41
C SER A 148 -15.55 -17.99 8.84
N LYS A 149 -14.77 -17.54 9.83
CA LYS A 149 -15.14 -17.60 11.24
C LYS A 149 -16.39 -16.76 11.52
N SER A 150 -16.45 -15.53 11.01
CA SER A 150 -17.62 -14.66 11.14
C SER A 150 -18.87 -15.33 10.57
N ASN A 151 -18.78 -15.88 9.37
CA ASN A 151 -19.91 -16.59 8.72
C ASN A 151 -20.38 -17.80 9.53
N ALA A 152 -19.48 -18.53 10.17
CA ALA A 152 -19.83 -19.69 10.98
C ALA A 152 -20.55 -19.32 12.29
N LEU A 153 -20.30 -18.13 12.82
CA LEU A 153 -20.84 -17.65 14.11
C LEU A 153 -22.08 -16.76 13.95
N THR A 154 -22.31 -16.21 12.75
CA THR A 154 -23.40 -15.27 12.50
C THR A 154 -24.65 -15.99 12.04
N THR A 155 -25.77 -15.70 12.70
CA THR A 155 -27.09 -16.22 12.31
C THR A 155 -27.95 -15.08 11.77
N ILE A 156 -28.65 -15.31 10.68
CA ILE A 156 -29.61 -14.36 10.09
C ILE A 156 -31.03 -14.86 10.22
N GLU A 157 -31.96 -13.98 10.52
CA GLU A 157 -33.39 -14.26 10.50
C GLU A 157 -33.98 -13.81 9.16
N VAL A 158 -34.76 -14.68 8.53
CA VAL A 158 -35.42 -14.39 7.24
C VAL A 158 -36.90 -14.53 7.40
N GLN A 159 -37.65 -13.49 7.08
CA GLN A 159 -39.09 -13.58 6.98
C GLN A 159 -39.47 -14.39 5.74
N ALA A 160 -40.24 -15.47 5.95
CA ALA A 160 -40.72 -16.35 4.89
C ALA A 160 -41.85 -15.70 4.07
#